data_0aac8dfdb680f775e441d774b8a0559b
#
_entry.id   0aac8dfdb680f775e441d774b8a0559b
#
_cell.length_a   1.000
_cell.length_b   1.000
_cell.length_c   1.000
_cell.angle_alpha   90.00
_cell.angle_beta   90.00
_cell.angle_gamma   90.00
#
_symmetry.space_group_name_H-M   'P 1'
#
loop_
_entity.id
_entity.type
_entity.pdbx_description
1 polymer ?
#
loop_
_entity_poly.entity_id
_entity_poly.type
_entity_poly.pdbx_seq_one_letter_code
_entity_poly.pdbx_strand_id
1 'polypeptide(L)'
;CEEMLRYHKHTHLLFSLESLANLARNGRVKPAVAAVARMLGIRVIGQASESGELEVLCKTRGEHGALERIVLELKDHGFTDGKVHIAHCDNPEAAKRLKLMIHAVFAGAQVDVAECGGLCSYYAEQGGLMVGYEDGKTE
;
A
#
# COMPACT_ATOMS: atom_id res chain seq x y z
N CYS A 1 9.76 -25.01 -2.64
CA CYS A 1 8.71 -24.60 -1.67
C CYS A 1 9.26 -23.81 -0.47
N GLU A 2 10.38 -24.21 0.12
CA GLU A 2 10.97 -23.48 1.28
C GLU A 2 11.42 -22.06 0.93
N GLU A 3 12.00 -21.86 -0.24
CA GLU A 3 12.39 -20.52 -0.72
C GLU A 3 11.18 -19.58 -0.90
N MET A 4 10.04 -20.09 -1.38
CA MET A 4 8.82 -19.28 -1.50
C MET A 4 8.26 -18.90 -0.13
N LEU A 5 8.29 -19.81 0.84
CA LEU A 5 7.84 -19.53 2.21
C LEU A 5 8.77 -18.52 2.90
N ARG A 6 10.07 -18.60 2.63
CA ARG A 6 11.05 -17.64 3.13
C ARG A 6 10.82 -16.26 2.49
N TYR A 7 10.67 -16.20 1.16
CA TYR A 7 10.39 -14.97 0.43
C TYR A 7 9.11 -14.30 0.91
N HIS A 8 8.06 -15.07 1.17
CA HIS A 8 6.79 -14.55 1.68
C HIS A 8 6.93 -13.84 3.04
N LYS A 9 7.82 -14.30 3.92
CA LYS A 9 8.07 -13.66 5.22
C LYS A 9 8.75 -12.29 5.11
N HIS A 10 9.43 -12.04 3.99
CA HIS A 10 10.16 -10.80 3.72
C HIS A 10 9.47 -9.88 2.71
N THR A 11 8.24 -10.24 2.29
CA THR A 11 7.44 -9.47 1.36
C THR A 11 6.21 -8.91 2.08
N HIS A 12 6.01 -7.61 1.98
CA HIS A 12 4.98 -6.87 2.69
C HIS A 12 4.14 -6.06 1.71
N LEU A 13 2.92 -5.72 2.12
CA LEU A 13 2.00 -4.90 1.35
C LEU A 13 1.46 -3.76 2.20
N LEU A 14 1.66 -2.53 1.73
CA LEU A 14 0.96 -1.33 2.19
C LEU A 14 -0.08 -0.91 1.15
N PHE A 15 -1.10 -0.22 1.59
CA PHE A 15 -2.09 0.36 0.69
C PHE A 15 -2.52 1.75 1.14
N SER A 16 -2.94 2.58 0.18
CA SER A 16 -3.62 3.86 0.40
C SER A 16 -4.89 3.88 -0.42
N LEU A 17 -6.05 3.91 0.24
CA LEU A 17 -7.35 3.81 -0.39
C LEU A 17 -8.23 5.00 0.00
N GLU A 18 -8.96 5.55 -0.98
CA GLU A 18 -9.98 6.59 -0.76
C GLU A 18 -11.32 6.01 -0.31
N SER A 19 -11.60 4.76 -0.69
CA SER A 19 -12.83 4.07 -0.38
C SER A 19 -12.55 2.61 -0.02
N LEU A 20 -13.29 2.09 0.93
CA LEU A 20 -13.30 0.68 1.32
C LEU A 20 -14.67 0.04 1.02
N ALA A 21 -15.48 0.67 0.16
CA ALA A 21 -16.87 0.24 -0.07
C ALA A 21 -16.95 -1.17 -0.66
N ASN A 22 -16.13 -1.48 -1.67
CA ASN A 22 -16.13 -2.78 -2.30
C ASN A 22 -15.53 -3.88 -1.39
N LEU A 23 -14.54 -3.54 -0.59
CA LEU A 23 -13.99 -4.43 0.44
C LEU A 23 -15.05 -4.77 1.51
N ALA A 24 -15.82 -3.77 1.95
CA ALA A 24 -16.90 -3.98 2.91
C ALA A 24 -18.05 -4.81 2.34
N ARG A 25 -18.48 -4.55 1.10
CA ARG A 25 -19.53 -5.34 0.42
C ARG A 25 -19.18 -6.81 0.33
N ASN A 26 -17.92 -7.14 0.21
CA ASN A 26 -17.43 -8.50 0.08
C ASN A 26 -16.89 -9.10 1.40
N GLY A 27 -17.20 -8.45 2.53
CA GLY A 27 -16.81 -8.95 3.85
C GLY A 27 -15.32 -8.96 4.15
N ARG A 28 -14.52 -8.16 3.41
CA ARG A 28 -13.06 -8.09 3.56
C ARG A 28 -12.61 -7.08 4.60
N VAL A 29 -13.48 -6.18 5.00
CA VAL A 29 -13.29 -5.24 6.11
C VAL A 29 -14.59 -5.07 6.89
N LYS A 30 -14.48 -4.74 8.16
CA LYS A 30 -15.65 -4.48 9.02
C LYS A 30 -16.40 -3.23 8.53
N PRO A 31 -17.75 -3.21 8.54
CA PRO A 31 -18.54 -2.05 8.10
C PRO A 31 -18.17 -0.74 8.80
N ALA A 32 -17.84 -0.81 10.08
CA ALA A 32 -17.41 0.37 10.86
C ALA A 32 -16.11 0.99 10.32
N VAL A 33 -15.18 0.18 9.80
CA VAL A 33 -13.93 0.65 9.17
C VAL A 33 -14.25 1.30 7.83
N ALA A 34 -15.15 0.73 7.04
CA ALA A 34 -15.56 1.28 5.75
C ALA A 34 -16.31 2.62 5.88
N ALA A 35 -17.08 2.81 6.95
CA ALA A 35 -17.84 4.05 7.18
C ALA A 35 -16.91 5.27 7.32
N VAL A 36 -15.73 5.09 7.87
CA VAL A 36 -14.76 6.18 8.05
C VAL A 36 -14.08 6.58 6.74
N ALA A 37 -13.86 5.65 5.84
CA ALA A 37 -13.27 5.92 4.53
C ALA A 37 -14.20 6.68 3.56
N ARG A 38 -15.47 6.89 3.94
CA ARG A 38 -16.44 7.68 3.15
C ARG A 38 -16.35 9.19 3.38
N MET A 39 -15.52 9.62 4.30
CA MET A 39 -15.34 11.06 4.55
C MET A 39 -14.52 11.68 3.41
N LEU A 40 -15.04 12.73 2.82
CA LEU A 40 -14.41 13.42 1.69
C LEU A 40 -12.97 13.87 2.04
N GLY A 41 -12.04 13.51 1.18
CA GLY A 41 -10.62 13.87 1.33
C GLY A 41 -9.84 13.04 2.37
N ILE A 42 -10.45 12.01 2.97
CA ILE A 42 -9.77 11.09 3.87
C ILE A 42 -9.27 9.88 3.07
N ARG A 43 -8.01 9.54 3.27
CA ARG A 43 -7.39 8.30 2.77
C ARG A 43 -7.06 7.37 3.93
N VAL A 44 -7.32 6.10 3.73
CA VAL A 44 -7.00 5.05 4.69
C VAL A 44 -5.68 4.41 4.27
N ILE A 45 -4.73 4.41 5.19
CA ILE A 45 -3.44 3.73 5.03
C ILE A 45 -3.50 2.46 5.86
N GLY A 46 -3.10 1.36 5.26
CA GLY A 46 -3.09 0.08 5.94
C GLY A 46 -2.08 -0.89 5.34
N GLN A 47 -2.10 -2.08 5.90
CA GLN A 47 -1.20 -3.17 5.50
C GLN A 47 -1.94 -4.50 5.41
N ALA A 48 -1.32 -5.48 4.75
CA ALA A 48 -1.71 -6.87 4.88
C ALA A 48 -1.10 -7.42 6.17
N SER A 49 -1.94 -8.00 7.03
CA SER A 49 -1.48 -8.69 8.24
C SER A 49 -0.88 -10.07 7.91
N GLU A 50 -0.18 -10.67 8.87
CA GLU A 50 0.35 -12.04 8.73
C GLU A 50 -0.76 -13.08 8.52
N SER A 51 -1.98 -12.81 9.00
CA SER A 51 -3.16 -13.65 8.77
C SER A 51 -3.80 -13.45 7.39
N GLY A 52 -3.29 -12.53 6.57
CA GLY A 52 -3.84 -12.20 5.25
C GLY A 52 -5.08 -11.28 5.30
N GLU A 53 -5.35 -10.65 6.44
CA GLU A 53 -6.40 -9.66 6.59
C GLU A 53 -5.87 -8.25 6.30
N LEU A 54 -6.77 -7.34 5.95
CA LEU A 54 -6.45 -5.93 5.79
C LEU A 54 -6.50 -5.22 7.15
N GLU A 55 -5.39 -4.65 7.56
CA GLU A 55 -5.23 -3.91 8.80
C GLU A 55 -5.06 -2.43 8.52
N VAL A 56 -5.92 -1.61 9.14
CA VAL A 56 -5.85 -0.15 9.03
C VAL A 56 -4.83 0.38 10.03
N LEU A 57 -3.80 1.06 9.53
CA LEU A 57 -2.76 1.69 10.36
C LEU A 57 -3.15 3.10 10.78
N CYS A 58 -3.56 3.91 9.81
CA CYS A 58 -3.95 5.28 10.07
C CYS A 58 -4.85 5.87 8.97
N LYS A 59 -5.28 7.11 9.20
CA LYS A 59 -6.03 7.92 8.25
C LYS A 59 -5.28 9.22 8.02
N THR A 60 -5.25 9.67 6.77
CA THR A 60 -4.62 10.92 6.38
C THR A 60 -5.61 11.79 5.64
N ARG A 61 -5.38 13.09 5.67
CA ARG A 61 -6.14 14.03 4.84
C ARG A 61 -5.34 14.32 3.57
N GLY A 62 -5.99 14.13 2.43
CA GLY A 62 -5.41 14.38 1.12
C GLY A 62 -4.38 13.35 0.67
N GLU A 63 -4.02 13.45 -0.60
CA GLU A 63 -3.11 12.50 -1.26
C GLU A 63 -1.67 12.65 -0.79
N HIS A 64 -1.19 13.90 -0.66
CA HIS A 64 0.20 14.15 -0.26
C HIS A 64 0.52 13.56 1.12
N GLY A 65 -0.34 13.77 2.11
CA GLY A 65 -0.20 13.19 3.43
C GLY A 65 -0.22 11.65 3.42
N ALA A 66 -0.99 11.06 2.49
CA ALA A 66 -1.00 9.61 2.30
C ALA A 66 0.33 9.08 1.76
N LEU A 67 0.93 9.77 0.78
CA LEU A 67 2.23 9.40 0.22
C LEU A 67 3.36 9.53 1.26
N GLU A 68 3.37 10.62 2.03
CA GLU A 68 4.31 10.79 3.14
C GLU A 68 4.18 9.67 4.17
N ARG A 69 2.95 9.28 4.51
CA ARG A 69 2.73 8.21 5.48
C ARG A 69 3.23 6.86 4.97
N ILE A 70 3.04 6.54 3.69
CA ILE A 70 3.59 5.32 3.09
C ILE A 70 5.11 5.29 3.21
N VAL A 71 5.80 6.39 2.91
CA VAL A 71 7.27 6.47 3.04
C VAL A 71 7.71 6.30 4.50
N LEU A 72 6.99 6.87 5.46
CA LEU A 72 7.24 6.67 6.88
C LEU A 72 7.03 5.22 7.30
N GLU A 73 5.97 4.56 6.83
CA GLU A 73 5.73 3.14 7.13
C GLU A 73 6.85 2.25 6.58
N LEU A 74 7.33 2.49 5.37
CA LEU A 74 8.50 1.77 4.83
C LEU A 74 9.70 1.90 5.76
N LYS A 75 9.97 3.10 6.25
CA LYS A 75 11.07 3.37 7.19
C LYS A 75 10.86 2.69 8.53
N ASP A 76 9.66 2.78 9.10
CA ASP A 76 9.31 2.20 10.41
C ASP A 76 9.36 0.66 10.37
N HIS A 77 9.06 0.05 9.22
CA HIS A 77 9.21 -1.39 8.98
C HIS A 77 10.66 -1.83 8.67
N GLY A 78 11.61 -0.90 8.67
CA GLY A 78 13.03 -1.19 8.47
C GLY A 78 13.45 -1.38 7.02
N PHE A 79 12.65 -0.90 6.06
CA PHE A 79 13.06 -0.87 4.66
C PHE A 79 14.29 0.04 4.50
N THR A 80 15.31 -0.44 3.81
CA THR A 80 16.55 0.31 3.52
C THR A 80 16.84 0.39 2.03
N ASP A 81 16.73 -0.73 1.36
CA ASP A 81 16.90 -0.89 -0.08
C ASP A 81 16.13 -2.15 -0.55
N GLY A 82 16.16 -2.44 -1.83
CA GLY A 82 15.50 -3.59 -2.41
C GLY A 82 14.37 -3.19 -3.36
N LYS A 83 13.50 -4.16 -3.64
CA LYS A 83 12.43 -3.96 -4.62
C LYS A 83 11.19 -3.38 -3.97
N VAL A 84 10.63 -2.38 -4.64
CA VAL A 84 9.31 -1.79 -4.34
C VAL A 84 8.47 -1.81 -5.61
N HIS A 85 7.28 -2.35 -5.53
CA HIS A 85 6.32 -2.36 -6.62
C HIS A 85 5.11 -1.53 -6.24
N ILE A 86 4.84 -0.46 -7.00
CA ILE A 86 3.68 0.42 -6.80
C ILE A 86 2.64 0.07 -7.86
N ALA A 87 1.47 -0.40 -7.43
CA ALA A 87 0.32 -0.58 -8.31
C ALA A 87 -0.71 0.52 -8.02
N HIS A 88 -1.22 1.17 -9.07
CA HIS A 88 -2.23 2.22 -8.95
C HIS A 88 -3.53 1.87 -9.68
N CYS A 89 -4.65 2.37 -9.18
CA CYS A 89 -5.93 2.31 -9.86
C CYS A 89 -6.30 3.73 -10.35
N ASP A 90 -6.10 3.96 -11.66
CA ASP A 90 -6.36 5.25 -12.32
C ASP A 90 -5.73 6.45 -11.59
N ASN A 91 -4.49 6.28 -11.08
CA ASN A 91 -3.78 7.34 -10.34
C ASN A 91 -2.26 7.32 -10.62
N PRO A 92 -1.85 7.44 -11.90
CA PRO A 92 -0.44 7.38 -12.28
C PRO A 92 0.40 8.52 -11.70
N GLU A 93 -0.18 9.69 -11.49
CA GLU A 93 0.55 10.86 -10.98
C GLU A 93 0.95 10.68 -9.51
N ALA A 94 0.06 10.15 -8.68
CA ALA A 94 0.40 9.81 -7.30
C ALA A 94 1.45 8.70 -7.21
N ALA A 95 1.34 7.68 -8.07
CA ALA A 95 2.33 6.61 -8.14
C ALA A 95 3.72 7.13 -8.52
N LYS A 96 3.82 8.01 -9.50
CA LYS A 96 5.08 8.66 -9.91
C LYS A 96 5.66 9.52 -8.78
N ARG A 97 4.82 10.32 -8.11
CA ARG A 97 5.25 11.13 -6.95
C ARG A 97 5.76 10.24 -5.82
N LEU A 98 5.05 9.17 -5.50
CA LEU A 98 5.48 8.22 -4.47
C LEU A 98 6.83 7.61 -4.83
N LYS A 99 7.03 7.19 -6.08
CA LYS A 99 8.33 6.70 -6.57
C LYS A 99 9.46 7.69 -6.30
N LEU A 100 9.26 8.97 -6.64
CA LEU A 100 10.25 10.01 -6.40
C LEU A 100 10.54 10.21 -4.90
N MET A 101 9.50 10.19 -4.07
CA MET A 101 9.63 10.32 -2.61
C MET A 101 10.40 9.13 -2.01
N ILE A 102 10.14 7.91 -2.47
CA ILE A 102 10.87 6.71 -2.04
C ILE A 102 12.35 6.84 -2.42
N HIS A 103 12.67 7.22 -3.66
CA HIS A 103 14.07 7.42 -4.08
C HIS A 103 14.78 8.54 -3.32
N ALA A 104 14.07 9.58 -2.88
CA ALA A 104 14.65 10.66 -2.10
C ALA A 104 15.10 10.20 -0.70
N VAL A 105 14.42 9.21 -0.11
CA VAL A 105 14.73 8.66 1.22
C VAL A 105 15.60 7.41 1.12
N PHE A 106 15.32 6.55 0.13
CA PHE A 106 15.97 5.25 -0.07
C PHE A 106 16.64 5.21 -1.44
N ALA A 107 17.86 5.71 -1.54
CA ALA A 107 18.57 5.86 -2.81
C ALA A 107 18.83 4.52 -3.53
N GLY A 108 18.95 3.41 -2.80
CA GLY A 108 19.15 2.06 -3.36
C GLY A 108 17.88 1.34 -3.77
N ALA A 109 16.68 1.91 -3.54
CA ALA A 109 15.44 1.27 -3.86
C ALA A 109 15.23 1.09 -5.37
N GLN A 110 14.77 -0.09 -5.77
CA GLN A 110 14.36 -0.40 -7.14
C GLN A 110 12.84 -0.32 -7.22
N VAL A 111 12.32 0.78 -7.76
CA VAL A 111 10.88 1.07 -7.74
C VAL A 111 10.27 0.90 -9.12
N ASP A 112 9.35 -0.06 -9.23
CA ASP A 112 8.50 -0.27 -10.40
C ASP A 112 7.11 0.29 -10.18
N VAL A 113 6.49 0.81 -11.23
CA VAL A 113 5.13 1.33 -11.22
C VAL A 113 4.32 0.64 -12.30
N ALA A 114 3.14 0.13 -11.92
CA ALA A 114 2.21 -0.50 -12.85
C ALA A 114 0.76 -0.11 -12.53
N GLU A 115 -0.12 -0.32 -13.50
CA GLU A 115 -1.56 -0.20 -13.31
C GLU A 115 -2.14 -1.47 -12.70
N CYS A 116 -3.13 -1.35 -11.82
CA CYS A 116 -3.82 -2.50 -11.22
C CYS A 116 -4.58 -3.30 -12.27
N GLY A 117 -4.48 -4.62 -12.20
CA GLY A 117 -5.35 -5.52 -12.97
C GLY A 117 -6.77 -5.60 -12.39
N GLY A 118 -7.67 -6.31 -13.11
CA GLY A 118 -9.11 -6.30 -12.88
C GLY A 118 -9.58 -6.45 -11.43
N LEU A 119 -9.22 -7.53 -10.73
CA LEU A 119 -9.67 -7.77 -9.35
C LEU A 119 -9.08 -6.74 -8.37
N CYS A 120 -7.81 -6.40 -8.53
CA CYS A 120 -7.15 -5.40 -7.70
C CYS A 120 -7.77 -4.01 -7.89
N SER A 121 -8.11 -3.61 -9.12
CA SER A 121 -8.79 -2.36 -9.43
C SER A 121 -10.17 -2.29 -8.77
N TYR A 122 -10.91 -3.39 -8.77
CA TYR A 122 -12.21 -3.46 -8.12
C TYR A 122 -12.13 -3.18 -6.60
N TYR A 123 -11.14 -3.75 -5.92
CA TYR A 123 -10.96 -3.56 -4.47
C TYR A 123 -10.25 -2.26 -4.11
N ALA A 124 -9.27 -1.82 -4.92
CA ALA A 124 -8.56 -0.58 -4.68
C ALA A 124 -9.42 0.65 -4.95
N GLU A 125 -10.36 0.52 -5.86
CA GLU A 125 -11.21 1.61 -6.35
C GLU A 125 -10.38 2.75 -6.96
N GLN A 126 -11.00 3.71 -7.61
CA GLN A 126 -10.30 4.83 -8.23
C GLN A 126 -9.47 5.61 -7.21
N GLY A 127 -8.24 5.93 -7.58
CA GLY A 127 -7.30 6.66 -6.73
C GLY A 127 -6.49 5.78 -5.77
N GLY A 128 -6.79 4.48 -5.70
CA GLY A 128 -6.09 3.55 -4.82
C GLY A 128 -4.64 3.30 -5.23
N LEU A 129 -3.78 3.12 -4.23
CA LEU A 129 -2.37 2.72 -4.37
C LEU A 129 -2.11 1.49 -3.53
N MET A 130 -1.35 0.55 -4.09
CA MET A 130 -0.81 -0.62 -3.38
C MET A 130 0.69 -0.63 -3.54
N VAL A 131 1.41 -0.90 -2.46
CA VAL A 131 2.88 -0.87 -2.41
C VAL A 131 3.38 -2.18 -1.84
N GLY A 132 3.83 -3.06 -2.71
CA GLY A 132 4.55 -4.28 -2.33
C GLY A 132 6.04 -3.98 -2.17
N TYR A 133 6.68 -4.51 -1.14
CA TYR A 133 8.12 -4.31 -0.93
C TYR A 133 8.77 -5.49 -0.21
N GLU A 134 10.09 -5.59 -0.38
CA GLU A 134 10.94 -6.55 0.33
C GLU A 134 11.61 -5.83 1.51
N ASP A 135 11.66 -6.45 2.69
CA ASP A 135 12.21 -5.80 3.90
C ASP A 135 13.75 -5.78 3.99
N GLY A 136 14.43 -6.27 2.97
CA GLY A 136 15.90 -6.27 2.88
C GLY A 136 16.61 -7.18 3.89
N LYS A 137 15.89 -7.93 4.68
CA LYS A 137 16.48 -8.88 5.63
C LYS A 137 16.87 -10.17 4.91
N THR A 138 18.12 -10.26 4.52
CA THR A 138 18.76 -11.53 4.13
C THR A 138 19.22 -12.25 5.41
N GLU A 139 18.52 -13.32 5.78
CA GLU A 139 19.09 -14.31 6.68
C GLU A 139 20.05 -15.23 5.92
#